data_215f0627101fb4352434a700047472d1
#
_entry.id   215f0627101fb4352434a700047472d1
#
_cell.length_a   1.000
_cell.length_b   1.000
_cell.length_c   1.000
_cell.angle_alpha   90.00
_cell.angle_beta   90.00
_cell.angle_gamma   90.00
#
_symmetry.space_group_name_H-M   'P 1'
#
loop_
_entity.id
_entity.type
_entity.pdbx_description
1 polymer ?
#
loop_
_entity_poly.entity_id
_entity_poly.type
_entity_poly.pdbx_seq_one_letter_code
_entity_poly.pdbx_strand_id
1 'polypeptide(L)'
;MASKVYFADLRADMHENLQQKLTRLMKTAGMGDIDFQDKFVAIKLHFGEPGNLAFLRPNWARTVADFVKERGGKPFLTDCNTLYVGGRKNALDHMDSAMLNGFNPMTTGCQIIIADGLKGSDEVEVPVAGGEYVKNAKIGRAVMDADVFISLTHFK
;
A
#
# COMPACT_ATOMS: atom_id res chain seq x y z
N MET A 1 -2.53 6.93 -25.72
CA MET A 1 -1.07 6.73 -25.58
C MET A 1 -0.83 5.51 -24.69
N ALA A 2 0.12 4.63 -25.01
CA ALA A 2 0.46 3.51 -24.13
C ALA A 2 1.23 4.02 -22.90
N SER A 3 0.87 3.50 -21.71
CA SER A 3 1.59 3.82 -20.47
C SER A 3 2.95 3.13 -20.45
N LYS A 4 3.97 3.81 -19.93
CA LYS A 4 5.28 3.21 -19.73
C LYS A 4 5.22 2.23 -18.55
N VAL A 5 5.77 1.04 -18.73
CA VAL A 5 5.93 0.03 -17.69
C VAL A 5 7.43 -0.16 -17.42
N TYR A 6 7.81 -0.16 -16.15
CA TYR A 6 9.18 -0.39 -15.72
C TYR A 6 9.25 -1.77 -15.06
N PHE A 7 10.15 -2.59 -15.53
CA PHE A 7 10.30 -3.98 -15.11
C PHE A 7 11.69 -4.24 -14.51
N ALA A 8 11.73 -5.00 -13.44
CA ALA A 8 12.95 -5.60 -12.91
C ALA A 8 12.67 -7.06 -12.54
N ASP A 9 13.59 -7.94 -12.87
CA ASP A 9 13.53 -9.34 -12.45
C ASP A 9 13.93 -9.52 -10.98
N LEU A 10 13.73 -10.71 -10.41
CA LEU A 10 14.07 -11.05 -9.04
C LEU A 10 15.51 -11.56 -8.86
N ARG A 11 16.39 -11.43 -9.86
CA ARG A 11 17.79 -11.76 -9.69
C ARG A 11 18.47 -10.70 -8.85
N ALA A 12 19.33 -11.14 -7.95
CA ALA A 12 20.19 -10.26 -7.15
C ALA A 12 21.64 -10.72 -7.31
N ASP A 13 22.58 -9.81 -7.10
CA ASP A 13 24.01 -10.08 -7.11
C ASP A 13 24.70 -9.45 -5.90
N MET A 14 26.04 -9.48 -5.86
CA MET A 14 26.81 -8.91 -4.75
C MET A 14 26.79 -7.38 -4.71
N HIS A 15 26.36 -6.72 -5.77
CA HIS A 15 26.37 -5.26 -5.90
C HIS A 15 25.01 -4.65 -5.68
N GLU A 16 23.92 -5.38 -6.04
CA GLU A 16 22.55 -4.87 -5.92
C GLU A 16 21.60 -5.96 -5.40
N ASN A 17 21.09 -5.79 -4.20
CA ASN A 17 20.04 -6.64 -3.65
C ASN A 17 18.65 -6.22 -4.18
N LEU A 18 17.62 -7.05 -3.91
CA LEU A 18 16.27 -6.81 -4.42
C LEU A 18 15.62 -5.50 -3.93
N GLN A 19 15.92 -5.06 -2.71
CA GLN A 19 15.38 -3.82 -2.16
C GLN A 19 16.03 -2.60 -2.82
N GLN A 20 17.35 -2.64 -3.05
CA GLN A 20 18.07 -1.62 -3.82
C GLN A 20 17.56 -1.55 -5.26
N LYS A 21 17.30 -2.72 -5.88
CA LYS A 21 16.72 -2.82 -7.21
C LYS A 21 15.32 -2.17 -7.27
N LEU A 22 14.46 -2.40 -6.27
CA LEU A 22 13.16 -1.74 -6.18
C LEU A 22 13.33 -0.21 -6.06
N THR A 23 14.22 0.25 -5.19
CA THR A 23 14.50 1.68 -5.01
C THR A 23 14.98 2.33 -6.32
N ARG A 24 15.88 1.67 -7.05
CA ARG A 24 16.33 2.13 -8.37
C ARG A 24 15.19 2.18 -9.38
N LEU A 25 14.34 1.14 -9.39
CA LEU A 25 13.19 1.07 -10.29
C LEU A 25 12.20 2.21 -10.03
N MET A 26 11.87 2.48 -8.76
CA MET A 26 11.01 3.61 -8.36
C MET A 26 11.58 4.95 -8.83
N LYS A 27 12.88 5.18 -8.67
CA LYS A 27 13.56 6.40 -9.17
C LYS A 27 13.46 6.49 -10.69
N THR A 28 13.75 5.41 -11.40
CA THR A 28 13.69 5.36 -12.87
C THR A 28 12.27 5.57 -13.40
N ALA A 29 11.26 5.13 -12.63
CA ALA A 29 9.85 5.34 -12.97
C ALA A 29 9.33 6.76 -12.68
N GLY A 30 10.17 7.65 -12.12
CA GLY A 30 9.80 9.03 -11.83
C GLY A 30 9.15 9.23 -10.46
N MET A 31 9.09 8.21 -9.61
CA MET A 31 8.56 8.40 -8.25
C MET A 31 9.39 9.39 -7.41
N GLY A 32 10.65 9.60 -7.77
CA GLY A 32 11.51 10.59 -7.11
C GLY A 32 11.11 12.03 -7.37
N ASP A 33 10.34 12.29 -8.42
CA ASP A 33 9.89 13.63 -8.84
C ASP A 33 8.57 14.03 -8.17
N ILE A 34 7.93 13.11 -7.45
CA ILE A 34 6.73 13.39 -6.66
C ILE A 34 7.15 14.23 -5.44
N ASP A 35 6.47 15.34 -5.24
CA ASP A 35 6.63 16.14 -4.03
C ASP A 35 5.98 15.43 -2.85
N PHE A 36 6.81 14.84 -1.98
CA PHE A 36 6.37 14.17 -0.75
C PHE A 36 6.49 15.06 0.50
N GLN A 37 7.11 16.23 0.39
CA GLN A 37 7.43 17.06 1.56
C GLN A 37 6.17 17.35 2.39
N ASP A 38 6.18 16.96 3.65
CA ASP A 38 5.11 17.09 4.65
C ASP A 38 3.76 16.41 4.31
N LYS A 39 3.70 15.63 3.22
CA LYS A 39 2.48 14.97 2.73
C LYS A 39 2.22 13.63 3.39
N PHE A 40 0.95 13.35 3.65
CA PHE A 40 0.49 12.02 4.03
C PHE A 40 0.45 11.10 2.80
N VAL A 41 1.11 9.94 2.92
CA VAL A 41 1.25 8.99 1.80
C VAL A 41 0.65 7.64 2.19
N ALA A 42 -0.49 7.32 1.57
CA ALA A 42 -1.13 6.02 1.75
C ALA A 42 -0.42 4.97 0.89
N ILE A 43 0.21 3.99 1.51
CA ILE A 43 0.77 2.82 0.83
C ILE A 43 -0.21 1.66 1.01
N LYS A 44 -1.02 1.42 -0.02
CA LYS A 44 -2.03 0.36 0.00
C LYS A 44 -1.40 -0.97 -0.38
N LEU A 45 -1.60 -1.98 0.46
CA LEU A 45 -1.21 -3.36 0.17
C LEU A 45 -2.18 -4.34 0.84
N HIS A 46 -2.13 -5.60 0.40
CA HIS A 46 -2.84 -6.70 1.05
C HIS A 46 -1.97 -7.27 2.16
N PHE A 47 -2.43 -7.20 3.42
CA PHE A 47 -1.67 -7.68 4.58
C PHE A 47 -1.61 -9.20 4.71
N GLY A 48 -2.29 -9.94 3.86
CA GLY A 48 -2.43 -11.39 3.93
C GLY A 48 -3.59 -11.84 4.83
N GLU A 49 -4.25 -12.92 4.43
CA GLU A 49 -5.24 -13.60 5.27
C GLU A 49 -4.50 -14.59 6.17
N PRO A 50 -4.90 -14.82 7.44
CA PRO A 50 -4.28 -15.80 8.31
C PRO A 50 -4.18 -17.18 7.63
N GLY A 51 -2.96 -17.76 7.65
CA GLY A 51 -2.66 -19.03 6.99
C GLY A 51 -2.34 -18.96 5.50
N ASN A 52 -2.49 -17.81 4.85
CA ASN A 52 -2.11 -17.60 3.45
C ASN A 52 -0.75 -16.89 3.38
N LEU A 53 0.19 -17.46 2.63
CA LEU A 53 1.54 -16.90 2.43
C LEU A 53 1.69 -16.12 1.11
N ALA A 54 0.64 -16.04 0.28
CA ALA A 54 0.67 -15.35 -1.02
C ALA A 54 0.37 -13.86 -0.86
N PHE A 55 1.29 -13.14 -0.19
CA PHE A 55 1.28 -11.69 -0.04
C PHE A 55 2.71 -11.14 -0.12
N LEU A 56 2.85 -9.84 -0.35
CA LEU A 56 4.17 -9.18 -0.35
C LEU A 56 4.75 -9.16 1.07
N ARG A 57 6.03 -9.45 1.17
CA ARG A 57 6.73 -9.43 2.47
C ARG A 57 6.83 -7.99 3.01
N PRO A 58 6.81 -7.81 4.35
CA PRO A 58 6.96 -6.49 4.99
C PRO A 58 8.19 -5.69 4.54
N ASN A 59 9.28 -6.38 4.14
CA ASN A 59 10.49 -5.76 3.61
C ASN A 59 10.24 -4.86 2.38
N TRP A 60 9.31 -5.25 1.49
CA TRP A 60 8.93 -4.43 0.33
C TRP A 60 8.22 -3.15 0.77
N ALA A 61 7.28 -3.28 1.72
CA ALA A 61 6.58 -2.14 2.30
C ALA A 61 7.56 -1.19 2.99
N ARG A 62 8.55 -1.74 3.74
CA ARG A 62 9.62 -0.98 4.37
C ARG A 62 10.42 -0.17 3.36
N THR A 63 10.82 -0.79 2.25
CA THR A 63 11.59 -0.10 1.20
C THR A 63 10.83 1.09 0.61
N VAL A 64 9.52 0.93 0.37
CA VAL A 64 8.67 2.02 -0.13
C VAL A 64 8.47 3.10 0.92
N ALA A 65 8.23 2.71 2.19
CA ALA A 65 8.06 3.66 3.28
C ALA A 65 9.32 4.50 3.53
N ASP A 66 10.50 3.87 3.53
CA ASP A 66 11.78 4.56 3.69
C ASP A 66 12.04 5.52 2.51
N PHE A 67 11.73 5.09 1.27
CA PHE A 67 11.82 5.95 0.08
C PHE A 67 10.99 7.24 0.20
N VAL A 68 9.77 7.13 0.74
CA VAL A 68 8.89 8.28 0.99
C VAL A 68 9.45 9.17 2.10
N LYS A 69 9.88 8.57 3.22
CA LYS A 69 10.43 9.30 4.38
C LYS A 69 11.69 10.08 4.04
N GLU A 70 12.60 9.48 3.26
CA GLU A 70 13.82 10.16 2.78
C GLU A 70 13.52 11.44 1.98
N ARG A 71 12.26 11.60 1.52
CA ARG A 71 11.77 12.77 0.77
C ARG A 71 10.81 13.65 1.58
N GLY A 72 10.84 13.51 2.90
CA GLY A 72 10.04 14.33 3.83
C GLY A 72 8.56 13.91 3.93
N GLY A 73 8.15 12.79 3.33
CA GLY A 73 6.77 12.31 3.39
C GLY A 73 6.44 11.56 4.68
N LYS A 74 5.16 11.48 4.99
CA LYS A 74 4.58 10.82 6.16
C LYS A 74 3.82 9.56 5.72
N PRO A 75 4.51 8.43 5.45
CA PRO A 75 3.86 7.22 4.96
C PRO A 75 3.11 6.48 6.06
N PHE A 76 2.02 5.84 5.67
CA PHE A 76 1.32 4.82 6.44
C PHE A 76 0.92 3.66 5.53
N LEU A 77 0.88 2.45 6.07
CA LEU A 77 0.35 1.28 5.37
C LEU A 77 -1.16 1.22 5.56
N THR A 78 -1.87 0.80 4.53
CA THR A 78 -3.34 0.72 4.59
C THR A 78 -3.91 -0.40 3.75
N ASP A 79 -5.07 -0.86 4.12
CA ASP A 79 -6.02 -1.67 3.36
C ASP A 79 -7.43 -1.36 3.86
N CYS A 80 -8.46 -1.84 3.18
CA CYS A 80 -9.84 -1.81 3.65
C CYS A 80 -10.27 -3.18 4.19
N ASN A 81 -11.25 -3.21 5.07
CA ASN A 81 -11.84 -4.44 5.57
C ASN A 81 -12.48 -5.24 4.43
N THR A 82 -12.54 -6.57 4.58
CA THR A 82 -13.10 -7.43 3.54
C THR A 82 -14.63 -7.50 3.61
N LEU A 83 -15.28 -7.61 2.45
CA LEU A 83 -16.72 -7.84 2.37
C LEU A 83 -17.09 -9.28 2.79
N TYR A 84 -16.21 -10.23 2.51
CA TYR A 84 -16.42 -11.63 2.93
C TYR A 84 -16.07 -11.83 4.40
N VAL A 85 -16.59 -12.89 4.99
CA VAL A 85 -16.27 -13.32 6.35
C VAL A 85 -14.87 -13.96 6.37
N GLY A 86 -13.96 -13.37 7.15
CA GLY A 86 -12.57 -13.83 7.29
C GLY A 86 -11.86 -13.06 8.40
N GLY A 87 -10.55 -13.24 8.52
CA GLY A 87 -9.73 -12.61 9.56
C GLY A 87 -9.49 -11.11 9.37
N ARG A 88 -10.14 -10.47 8.38
CA ARG A 88 -9.98 -9.04 8.08
C ARG A 88 -11.32 -8.32 7.89
N LYS A 89 -12.37 -8.81 8.58
CA LYS A 89 -13.73 -8.26 8.44
C LYS A 89 -13.96 -6.97 9.21
N ASN A 90 -13.17 -6.70 10.21
CA ASN A 90 -13.17 -5.46 11.00
C ASN A 90 -11.74 -5.04 11.29
N ALA A 91 -11.55 -3.78 11.71
CA ALA A 91 -10.20 -3.23 11.85
C ALA A 91 -9.35 -3.93 12.91
N LEU A 92 -9.93 -4.48 13.99
CA LEU A 92 -9.17 -5.15 15.04
C LEU A 92 -8.60 -6.48 14.51
N ASP A 93 -9.45 -7.35 13.98
CA ASP A 93 -9.03 -8.63 13.39
C ASP A 93 -8.09 -8.40 12.20
N HIS A 94 -8.33 -7.33 11.42
CA HIS A 94 -7.47 -6.96 10.29
C HIS A 94 -6.07 -6.54 10.75
N MET A 95 -5.98 -5.77 11.83
CA MET A 95 -4.69 -5.41 12.44
C MET A 95 -3.98 -6.63 13.01
N ASP A 96 -4.70 -7.55 13.65
CA ASP A 96 -4.14 -8.81 14.15
C ASP A 96 -3.60 -9.66 12.99
N SER A 97 -4.35 -9.78 11.89
CA SER A 97 -3.88 -10.42 10.64
C SER A 97 -2.59 -9.78 10.11
N ALA A 98 -2.52 -8.46 10.07
CA ALA A 98 -1.34 -7.74 9.62
C ALA A 98 -0.13 -8.04 10.52
N MET A 99 -0.31 -8.01 11.84
CA MET A 99 0.74 -8.29 12.82
C MET A 99 1.24 -9.74 12.73
N LEU A 100 0.33 -10.71 12.60
CA LEU A 100 0.66 -12.14 12.42
C LEU A 100 1.50 -12.37 11.15
N ASN A 101 1.24 -11.60 10.11
CA ASN A 101 1.98 -11.66 8.84
C ASN A 101 3.23 -10.76 8.83
N GLY A 102 3.60 -10.21 9.99
CA GLY A 102 4.84 -9.46 10.21
C GLY A 102 4.77 -7.97 9.85
N PHE A 103 3.58 -7.43 9.53
CA PHE A 103 3.41 -5.99 9.30
C PHE A 103 3.15 -5.28 10.62
N ASN A 104 4.07 -4.44 11.03
CA ASN A 104 3.96 -3.56 12.20
C ASN A 104 4.98 -2.41 12.07
N PRO A 105 4.89 -1.36 12.89
CA PRO A 105 5.80 -0.22 12.79
C PRO A 105 7.29 -0.56 12.96
N MET A 106 7.62 -1.62 13.70
CA MET A 106 9.02 -2.05 13.88
C MET A 106 9.61 -2.63 12.59
N THR A 107 8.83 -3.45 11.87
CA THR A 107 9.28 -4.11 10.63
C THR A 107 9.16 -3.22 9.42
N THR A 108 8.08 -2.45 9.29
CA THR A 108 7.77 -1.65 8.11
C THR A 108 8.19 -0.18 8.21
N GLY A 109 8.53 0.27 9.43
CA GLY A 109 8.98 1.63 9.67
C GLY A 109 7.88 2.69 9.65
N CYS A 110 6.62 2.35 9.45
CA CYS A 110 5.49 3.28 9.49
C CYS A 110 4.25 2.66 10.12
N GLN A 111 3.28 3.49 10.48
CA GLN A 111 2.03 3.06 11.12
C GLN A 111 1.12 2.34 10.12
N ILE A 112 0.15 1.60 10.66
CA ILE A 112 -0.91 0.96 9.88
C ILE A 112 -2.23 1.64 10.24
N ILE A 113 -3.02 1.98 9.23
CA ILE A 113 -4.37 2.53 9.38
C ILE A 113 -5.31 1.74 8.49
N ILE A 114 -6.36 1.13 9.06
CA ILE A 114 -7.41 0.49 8.28
C ILE A 114 -8.33 1.58 7.74
N ALA A 115 -8.36 1.74 6.42
CA ALA A 115 -8.82 2.96 5.78
C ALA A 115 -10.33 3.22 5.87
N ASP A 116 -11.13 2.18 6.04
CA ASP A 116 -12.60 2.22 6.10
C ASP A 116 -13.14 2.07 7.53
N GLY A 117 -12.29 2.32 8.53
CA GLY A 117 -12.65 2.37 9.95
C GLY A 117 -12.95 1.02 10.58
N LEU A 118 -13.49 1.06 11.80
CA LEU A 118 -13.66 -0.13 12.66
C LEU A 118 -14.50 -1.23 12.00
N LYS A 119 -15.56 -0.86 11.28
CA LYS A 119 -16.56 -1.80 10.74
C LYS A 119 -16.58 -1.86 9.22
N GLY A 120 -15.65 -1.19 8.53
CA GLY A 120 -15.64 -1.14 7.07
C GLY A 120 -16.73 -0.25 6.47
N SER A 121 -17.12 0.81 7.17
CA SER A 121 -18.21 1.72 6.76
C SER A 121 -17.81 3.20 6.73
N ASP A 122 -16.55 3.51 7.07
CA ASP A 122 -16.01 4.87 6.97
C ASP A 122 -15.45 5.10 5.56
N GLU A 123 -16.32 5.50 4.64
CA GLU A 123 -16.04 5.60 3.22
C GLU A 123 -16.48 6.94 2.63
N VAL A 124 -15.87 7.32 1.52
CA VAL A 124 -16.25 8.47 0.70
C VAL A 124 -16.72 7.95 -0.65
N GLU A 125 -17.89 8.43 -1.12
CA GLU A 125 -18.33 8.18 -2.49
C GLU A 125 -17.65 9.13 -3.46
N VAL A 126 -16.99 8.57 -4.49
CA VAL A 126 -16.29 9.30 -5.53
C VAL A 126 -16.95 9.01 -6.88
N PRO A 127 -17.37 10.03 -7.65
CA PRO A 127 -17.94 9.85 -8.98
C PRO A 127 -16.93 9.16 -9.93
N VAL A 128 -17.40 8.15 -10.68
CA VAL A 128 -16.62 7.45 -11.71
C VAL A 128 -17.01 8.02 -13.08
N ALA A 129 -16.19 8.93 -13.60
CA ALA A 129 -16.40 9.52 -14.90
C ALA A 129 -16.34 8.46 -16.02
N GLY A 130 -17.38 8.37 -16.85
CA GLY A 130 -17.47 7.38 -17.93
C GLY A 130 -17.75 5.95 -17.46
N GLY A 131 -18.02 5.72 -16.19
CA GLY A 131 -18.39 4.42 -15.68
C GLY A 131 -19.67 3.88 -16.32
N GLU A 132 -19.59 2.68 -16.92
CA GLU A 132 -20.75 2.04 -17.55
C GLU A 132 -21.66 1.42 -16.48
N TYR A 133 -21.10 0.62 -15.60
CA TYR A 133 -21.82 -0.15 -14.56
C TYR A 133 -21.80 0.52 -13.19
N VAL A 134 -20.72 1.21 -12.87
CA VAL A 134 -20.51 1.86 -11.57
C VAL A 134 -20.47 3.38 -11.78
N LYS A 135 -21.37 4.11 -11.11
CA LYS A 135 -21.43 5.57 -11.16
C LYS A 135 -20.62 6.23 -10.04
N ASN A 136 -20.56 5.62 -8.87
CA ASN A 136 -19.76 6.05 -7.72
C ASN A 136 -18.93 4.90 -7.20
N ALA A 137 -17.68 5.17 -6.85
CA ALA A 137 -16.80 4.24 -6.13
C ALA A 137 -16.75 4.62 -4.64
N LYS A 138 -16.79 3.63 -3.76
CA LYS A 138 -16.62 3.81 -2.32
C LYS A 138 -15.15 3.61 -1.96
N ILE A 139 -14.53 4.66 -1.45
CA ILE A 139 -13.11 4.69 -1.08
C ILE A 139 -12.99 4.91 0.42
N GLY A 140 -12.16 4.11 1.09
CA GLY A 140 -11.93 4.26 2.52
C GLY A 140 -11.43 5.65 2.90
N ARG A 141 -11.97 6.22 3.99
CA ARG A 141 -11.71 7.61 4.40
C ARG A 141 -10.23 7.95 4.48
N ALA A 142 -9.42 7.12 5.13
CA ALA A 142 -8.00 7.42 5.31
C ALA A 142 -7.21 7.47 3.99
N VAL A 143 -7.68 6.76 2.94
CA VAL A 143 -7.09 6.88 1.59
C VAL A 143 -7.45 8.22 0.97
N MET A 144 -8.68 8.70 1.16
CA MET A 144 -9.13 10.00 0.64
C MET A 144 -8.49 11.18 1.36
N ASP A 145 -8.10 11.00 2.63
CA ASP A 145 -7.43 12.03 3.43
C ASP A 145 -5.92 12.11 3.12
N ALA A 146 -5.36 11.14 2.39
CA ALA A 146 -3.96 11.15 1.97
C ALA A 146 -3.73 12.05 0.75
N ASP A 147 -2.57 12.71 0.71
CA ASP A 147 -2.14 13.56 -0.41
C ASP A 147 -1.62 12.74 -1.60
N VAL A 148 -1.03 11.57 -1.31
CA VAL A 148 -0.43 10.68 -2.30
C VAL A 148 -0.86 9.24 -2.01
N PHE A 149 -1.21 8.51 -3.08
CA PHE A 149 -1.57 7.10 -3.01
C PHE A 149 -0.57 6.24 -3.79
N ILE A 150 -0.01 5.24 -3.14
CA ILE A 150 0.88 4.23 -3.73
C ILE A 150 0.22 2.86 -3.60
N SER A 151 -0.06 2.20 -4.71
CA SER A 151 -0.53 0.81 -4.72
C SER A 151 0.65 -0.16 -4.78
N LEU A 152 0.91 -0.86 -3.69
CA LEU A 152 1.93 -1.91 -3.59
C LEU A 152 1.24 -3.26 -3.67
N THR A 153 1.11 -3.78 -4.89
CA THR A 153 0.18 -4.86 -5.21
C THR A 153 0.90 -6.19 -5.46
N HIS A 154 0.41 -7.26 -4.82
CA HIS A 154 0.68 -8.62 -5.22
C HIS A 154 -0.30 -8.99 -6.35
N PHE A 155 0.22 -9.13 -7.56
CA PHE A 155 -0.61 -9.49 -8.72
C PHE A 155 -1.03 -10.97 -8.64
N LYS A 156 -2.30 -11.23 -8.88
CA LYS A 156 -2.90 -12.56 -8.89
C LYS A 156 -3.58 -12.83 -10.21
#